data_5b3515a0e1adf6acbf6ce8ec144300e7
#
_entry.id   5b3515a0e1adf6acbf6ce8ec144300e7
#
_cell.length_a   1.000
_cell.length_b   1.000
_cell.length_c   1.000
_cell.angle_alpha   90.00
_cell.angle_beta   90.00
_cell.angle_gamma   90.00
#
_symmetry.space_group_name_H-M   'P 1'
#
loop_
_entity.id
_entity.type
_entity.pdbx_description
1 polymer ?
#
loop_
_entity_poly.entity_id
_entity_poly.type
_entity_poly.pdbx_seq_one_letter_code
_entity_poly.pdbx_strand_id
1 'polypeptide(L)'
;ARTSARALCSEKGVSEMTDIKQIYGGVCAPQGFSGAGIHCGIRKNHTKRDLALILSSVPASAAAVYTTNLVKCAPLEVTKKHLENGIARAVICNSGNANTCNADGVEKADKMCELVANELNIPKEQVIVASTGVIGQVLPIEPIEKAVPVLVKELDYGKNEEASTAIMTTDTIKKEYAVEFEIGGVKCTLGGMAKG
;
A
#
# COMPACT_ATOMS: atom_id res chain seq x y z
N ALA A 1 16.09 -7.18 25.44
CA ALA A 1 17.44 -7.04 24.87
C ALA A 1 17.34 -6.06 23.69
N ARG A 2 17.82 -4.82 23.86
CA ARG A 2 17.95 -3.84 22.76
C ARG A 2 19.26 -4.16 22.04
N THR A 3 19.21 -4.96 20.99
CA THR A 3 20.37 -5.13 20.12
C THR A 3 20.38 -3.91 19.19
N SER A 4 21.37 -3.08 19.41
CA SER A 4 21.64 -1.84 18.67
C SER A 4 21.83 -2.14 17.19
N ALA A 5 21.08 -1.46 16.33
CA ALA A 5 21.26 -1.43 14.87
C ALA A 5 22.64 -0.90 14.43
N ARG A 6 23.49 -0.50 15.37
CA ARG A 6 24.86 0.00 15.16
C ARG A 6 25.88 -1.07 14.71
N ALA A 7 25.59 -2.35 14.84
CA ALA A 7 26.59 -3.42 14.66
C ALA A 7 26.74 -3.96 13.23
N LEU A 8 25.92 -3.51 12.26
CA LEU A 8 25.91 -4.05 10.89
C LEU A 8 26.49 -3.11 9.80
N CYS A 9 27.06 -1.97 10.18
CA CYS A 9 27.55 -0.96 9.21
C CYS A 9 29.04 -0.65 9.31
N SER A 10 29.91 -1.56 9.72
CA SER A 10 31.32 -1.27 9.93
C SER A 10 32.28 -1.89 8.91
N GLU A 11 31.92 -2.01 7.61
CA GLU A 11 32.96 -2.22 6.60
C GLU A 11 32.59 -1.62 5.25
N LYS A 12 33.37 -0.62 4.85
CA LYS A 12 33.50 0.03 3.54
C LYS A 12 32.36 0.99 3.08
N GLY A 13 32.49 2.26 3.45
CA GLY A 13 31.94 3.36 2.65
C GLY A 13 30.46 3.67 2.88
N VAL A 14 29.87 3.25 3.99
CA VAL A 14 28.55 3.73 4.40
C VAL A 14 28.74 5.08 5.09
N SER A 15 28.25 6.16 4.47
CA SER A 15 28.18 7.48 5.07
C SER A 15 27.46 7.39 6.43
N GLU A 16 27.96 8.12 7.44
CA GLU A 16 27.34 8.14 8.77
C GLU A 16 25.86 8.55 8.63
N MET A 17 24.98 7.70 9.17
CA MET A 17 23.56 7.98 9.29
C MET A 17 23.34 8.79 10.57
N THR A 18 22.64 9.92 10.47
CA THR A 18 22.29 10.75 11.62
C THR A 18 21.21 10.09 12.50
N ASP A 19 20.90 10.72 13.62
CA ASP A 19 19.82 10.29 14.49
C ASP A 19 18.47 10.24 13.76
N ILE A 20 17.75 9.14 13.91
CA ILE A 20 16.44 8.95 13.31
C ILE A 20 15.41 9.75 14.11
N LYS A 21 14.73 10.69 13.45
CA LYS A 21 13.68 11.52 14.04
C LYS A 21 12.30 11.06 13.56
N GLN A 22 11.39 10.78 14.48
CA GLN A 22 10.00 10.55 14.14
C GLN A 22 9.35 11.83 13.63
N ILE A 23 8.57 11.71 12.54
CA ILE A 23 7.79 12.79 11.94
C ILE A 23 6.33 12.35 11.70
N TYR A 24 5.46 13.29 11.39
CA TYR A 24 4.08 13.02 10.97
C TYR A 24 4.02 12.73 9.46
N GLY A 25 2.94 12.06 9.00
CA GLY A 25 2.62 11.89 7.59
C GLY A 25 2.58 10.43 7.09
N GLY A 26 2.98 9.44 7.91
CA GLY A 26 2.88 8.03 7.54
C GLY A 26 3.43 7.75 6.14
N VAL A 27 2.67 7.04 5.29
CA VAL A 27 3.05 6.73 3.89
C VAL A 27 3.14 7.95 2.97
N CYS A 28 2.56 9.09 3.37
CA CYS A 28 2.60 10.34 2.61
C CYS A 28 3.76 11.26 3.04
N ALA A 29 4.53 10.90 4.08
CA ALA A 29 5.64 11.70 4.54
C ALA A 29 6.80 11.83 3.52
N PRO A 30 7.18 10.77 2.77
CA PRO A 30 8.17 10.91 1.71
C PRO A 30 7.66 11.80 0.58
N GLN A 31 8.53 12.67 0.08
CA GLN A 31 8.19 13.59 -1.01
C GLN A 31 7.66 12.85 -2.23
N GLY A 32 6.55 13.34 -2.80
CA GLY A 32 5.93 12.81 -4.00
C GLY A 32 4.96 11.66 -3.76
N PHE A 33 4.70 11.26 -2.50
CA PHE A 33 3.70 10.25 -2.17
C PHE A 33 2.42 10.87 -1.64
N SER A 34 1.29 10.57 -2.28
CA SER A 34 -0.06 10.94 -1.85
C SER A 34 -0.86 9.70 -1.46
N GLY A 35 -1.86 9.89 -0.62
CA GLY A 35 -2.75 8.85 -0.16
C GLY A 35 -4.21 9.21 -0.32
N ALA A 36 -5.08 8.22 -0.34
CA ALA A 36 -6.53 8.37 -0.25
C ALA A 36 -7.14 7.15 0.43
N GLY A 37 -8.28 7.34 1.09
CA GLY A 37 -9.03 6.25 1.68
C GLY A 37 -10.51 6.62 1.76
N ILE A 38 -11.38 5.77 1.19
CA ILE A 38 -12.83 6.00 1.14
C ILE A 38 -13.61 4.74 1.54
N HIS A 39 -14.90 4.89 1.76
CA HIS A 39 -15.84 3.77 1.81
C HIS A 39 -16.39 3.53 0.41
N CYS A 40 -16.17 2.33 -0.15
CA CYS A 40 -16.69 1.97 -1.47
C CYS A 40 -17.88 0.99 -1.41
N GLY A 41 -18.15 0.37 -0.26
CA GLY A 41 -19.29 -0.52 -0.06
C GLY A 41 -18.95 -2.01 -0.02
N ILE A 42 -17.68 -2.39 0.07
CA ILE A 42 -17.28 -3.79 0.36
C ILE A 42 -17.72 -4.15 1.77
N ARG A 43 -17.58 -3.22 2.71
CA ARG A 43 -18.06 -3.40 4.07
C ARG A 43 -19.50 -2.93 4.22
N LYS A 44 -20.29 -3.70 4.97
CA LYS A 44 -21.66 -3.28 5.35
C LYS A 44 -21.68 -2.06 6.29
N ASN A 45 -20.59 -1.81 7.01
CA ASN A 45 -20.47 -0.66 7.91
C ASN A 45 -20.03 0.58 7.13
N HIS A 46 -20.97 1.47 6.83
CA HIS A 46 -20.75 2.69 6.07
C HIS A 46 -19.89 3.76 6.76
N THR A 47 -19.61 3.61 8.06
CA THR A 47 -18.75 4.55 8.80
C THR A 47 -17.25 4.20 8.67
N LYS A 48 -16.90 3.04 8.14
CA LYS A 48 -15.52 2.58 8.00
C LYS A 48 -15.11 2.62 6.53
N ARG A 49 -13.95 3.21 6.27
CA ARG A 49 -13.31 3.16 4.96
C ARG A 49 -12.92 1.71 4.62
N ASP A 50 -12.93 1.36 3.36
CA ASP A 50 -12.63 0.00 2.90
C ASP A 50 -11.86 -0.07 1.57
N LEU A 51 -11.48 1.10 1.01
CA LEU A 51 -10.65 1.18 -0.17
C LEU A 51 -9.60 2.27 0.00
N ALA A 52 -8.32 1.91 -0.14
CA ALA A 52 -7.16 2.79 -0.04
C ALA A 52 -6.42 2.87 -1.37
N LEU A 53 -5.83 4.02 -1.64
CA LEU A 53 -4.90 4.23 -2.75
C LEU A 53 -3.69 5.02 -2.24
N ILE A 54 -2.49 4.57 -2.63
CA ILE A 54 -1.23 5.31 -2.46
C ILE A 54 -0.67 5.52 -3.85
N LEU A 55 -0.22 6.73 -4.14
CA LEU A 55 0.34 7.11 -5.44
C LEU A 55 1.70 7.76 -5.25
N SER A 56 2.69 7.29 -6.03
CA SER A 56 3.94 8.03 -6.28
C SER A 56 3.77 8.93 -7.52
N SER A 57 4.18 10.18 -7.41
CA SER A 57 4.13 11.15 -8.52
C SER A 57 5.01 10.75 -9.70
N VAL A 58 6.02 9.89 -9.47
CA VAL A 58 6.95 9.36 -10.46
C VAL A 58 7.05 7.84 -10.36
N PRO A 59 7.51 7.13 -11.41
CA PRO A 59 7.87 5.72 -11.28
C PRO A 59 8.91 5.51 -10.18
N ALA A 60 8.63 4.58 -9.27
CA ALA A 60 9.49 4.30 -8.11
C ALA A 60 10.03 2.86 -8.18
N SER A 61 11.26 2.66 -7.73
CA SER A 61 11.80 1.32 -7.53
C SER A 61 10.97 0.61 -6.47
N ALA A 62 10.56 -0.62 -6.76
CA ALA A 62 9.66 -1.38 -5.91
C ALA A 62 10.14 -2.82 -5.73
N ALA A 63 9.96 -3.34 -4.53
CA ALA A 63 10.23 -4.72 -4.18
C ALA A 63 9.17 -5.23 -3.20
N ALA A 64 8.94 -6.54 -3.19
CA ALA A 64 7.99 -7.16 -2.29
C ALA A 64 8.51 -8.49 -1.74
N VAL A 65 8.01 -8.82 -0.55
CA VAL A 65 8.18 -10.15 0.05
C VAL A 65 6.82 -10.82 0.14
N TYR A 66 6.80 -12.13 -0.01
CA TYR A 66 5.56 -12.91 -0.10
C TYR A 66 5.57 -14.06 0.90
N THR A 67 4.37 -14.47 1.31
CA THR A 67 4.21 -15.65 2.16
C THR A 67 4.61 -16.93 1.42
N THR A 68 5.17 -17.88 2.15
CA THR A 68 5.42 -19.25 1.70
C THR A 68 4.21 -20.17 1.89
N ASN A 69 3.11 -19.66 2.48
CA ASN A 69 1.89 -20.44 2.67
C ASN A 69 1.33 -20.91 1.31
N LEU A 70 0.83 -22.15 1.25
CA LEU A 70 0.21 -22.69 0.05
C LEU A 70 -1.13 -22.03 -0.25
N VAL A 71 -1.90 -21.68 0.78
CA VAL A 71 -3.14 -20.89 0.64
C VAL A 71 -2.80 -19.42 0.77
N LYS A 72 -2.90 -18.70 -0.33
CA LYS A 72 -2.58 -17.26 -0.43
C LYS A 72 -3.63 -16.53 -1.23
N CYS A 73 -3.74 -15.24 -1.01
CA CYS A 73 -4.71 -14.40 -1.71
C CYS A 73 -4.30 -14.15 -3.18
N ALA A 74 -5.28 -14.04 -4.04
CA ALA A 74 -5.09 -13.81 -5.47
C ALA A 74 -4.30 -12.52 -5.81
N PRO A 75 -4.45 -11.40 -5.07
CA PRO A 75 -3.61 -10.21 -5.26
C PRO A 75 -2.10 -10.46 -5.28
N LEU A 76 -1.60 -11.46 -4.54
CA LEU A 76 -0.16 -11.76 -4.53
C LEU A 76 0.35 -12.24 -5.89
N GLU A 77 -0.47 -12.97 -6.65
CA GLU A 77 -0.13 -13.44 -8.00
C GLU A 77 0.01 -12.28 -8.97
N VAL A 78 -0.96 -11.35 -8.97
CA VAL A 78 -0.96 -10.15 -9.80
C VAL A 78 0.21 -9.24 -9.44
N THR A 79 0.38 -8.93 -8.15
CA THR A 79 1.47 -8.08 -7.66
C THR A 79 2.85 -8.66 -8.01
N LYS A 80 3.03 -9.98 -7.88
CA LYS A 80 4.30 -10.63 -8.25
C LYS A 80 4.63 -10.44 -9.73
N LYS A 81 3.62 -10.59 -10.61
CA LYS A 81 3.76 -10.37 -12.05
C LYS A 81 4.07 -8.91 -12.36
N HIS A 82 3.36 -7.97 -11.76
CA HIS A 82 3.54 -6.54 -12.01
C HIS A 82 4.91 -6.02 -11.52
N LEU A 83 5.48 -6.64 -10.50
CA LEU A 83 6.80 -6.27 -9.95
C LEU A 83 7.99 -6.96 -10.64
N GLU A 84 7.80 -7.70 -11.73
CA GLU A 84 8.92 -8.36 -12.45
C GLU A 84 9.95 -7.35 -12.96
N ASN A 85 9.54 -6.14 -13.31
CA ASN A 85 10.43 -5.07 -13.75
C ASN A 85 10.96 -4.19 -12.59
N GLY A 86 10.50 -4.44 -11.36
CA GLY A 86 10.93 -3.68 -10.17
C GLY A 86 10.44 -2.24 -10.10
N ILE A 87 9.39 -1.87 -10.85
CA ILE A 87 8.85 -0.51 -10.91
C ILE A 87 7.37 -0.50 -10.51
N ALA A 88 6.98 0.44 -9.64
CA ALA A 88 5.58 0.70 -9.31
C ALA A 88 5.32 2.21 -9.16
N ARG A 89 4.05 2.60 -9.32
CA ARG A 89 3.56 3.97 -9.08
C ARG A 89 2.40 4.03 -8.12
N ALA A 90 1.54 3.03 -8.12
CA ALA A 90 0.34 3.05 -7.28
C ALA A 90 0.15 1.73 -6.52
N VAL A 91 -0.46 1.81 -5.34
CA VAL A 91 -0.90 0.65 -4.57
C VAL A 91 -2.37 0.84 -4.24
N ILE A 92 -3.24 -0.04 -4.77
CA ILE A 92 -4.65 -0.10 -4.37
C ILE A 92 -4.84 -1.25 -3.37
N CYS A 93 -5.54 -0.97 -2.28
CA CYS A 93 -5.82 -1.97 -1.25
C CYS A 93 -7.28 -1.90 -0.82
N ASN A 94 -8.01 -3.02 -0.87
CA ASN A 94 -9.32 -3.11 -0.25
C ASN A 94 -9.26 -3.85 1.09
N SER A 95 -10.15 -3.48 1.99
CA SER A 95 -10.44 -4.23 3.22
C SER A 95 -11.90 -4.71 3.25
N GLY A 96 -12.16 -5.73 4.10
CA GLY A 96 -13.48 -6.36 4.20
C GLY A 96 -13.60 -7.68 3.43
N ASN A 97 -12.84 -7.88 2.37
CA ASN A 97 -12.75 -9.11 1.59
C ASN A 97 -11.28 -9.38 1.25
N ALA A 98 -10.80 -10.58 1.55
CA ALA A 98 -9.39 -10.97 1.35
C ALA A 98 -9.08 -11.41 -0.08
N ASN A 99 -10.08 -11.57 -0.93
CA ASN A 99 -9.94 -12.10 -2.28
C ASN A 99 -9.09 -13.40 -2.31
N THR A 100 -9.44 -14.33 -1.42
CA THR A 100 -8.74 -15.60 -1.19
C THR A 100 -9.71 -16.75 -1.33
N CYS A 101 -9.27 -17.84 -1.96
CA CYS A 101 -10.06 -19.04 -2.23
C CYS A 101 -11.29 -18.79 -3.13
N ASN A 102 -11.16 -17.89 -4.09
CA ASN A 102 -12.17 -17.58 -5.10
C ASN A 102 -11.65 -17.95 -6.49
N ALA A 103 -12.50 -18.55 -7.32
CA ALA A 103 -12.14 -18.98 -8.68
C ALA A 103 -11.77 -17.78 -9.60
N ASP A 104 -12.41 -16.63 -9.40
CA ASP A 104 -12.25 -15.38 -10.15
C ASP A 104 -11.33 -14.36 -9.46
N GLY A 105 -10.62 -14.78 -8.42
CA GLY A 105 -9.84 -13.86 -7.57
C GLY A 105 -8.73 -13.13 -8.31
N VAL A 106 -8.00 -13.82 -9.19
CA VAL A 106 -6.89 -13.22 -9.98
C VAL A 106 -7.44 -12.22 -10.98
N GLU A 107 -8.52 -12.57 -11.70
CA GLU A 107 -9.19 -11.67 -12.65
C GLU A 107 -9.65 -10.38 -11.95
N LYS A 108 -10.27 -10.48 -10.79
CA LYS A 108 -10.72 -9.31 -10.01
C LYS A 108 -9.58 -8.47 -9.46
N ALA A 109 -8.50 -9.10 -9.02
CA ALA A 109 -7.31 -8.37 -8.58
C ALA A 109 -6.66 -7.60 -9.75
N ASP A 110 -6.54 -8.23 -10.92
CA ASP A 110 -6.05 -7.59 -12.14
C ASP A 110 -6.97 -6.44 -12.60
N LYS A 111 -8.30 -6.63 -12.49
CA LYS A 111 -9.29 -5.58 -12.78
C LYS A 111 -9.15 -4.37 -11.86
N MET A 112 -8.87 -4.57 -10.57
CA MET A 112 -8.59 -3.45 -9.67
C MET A 112 -7.38 -2.62 -10.13
N CYS A 113 -6.32 -3.28 -10.60
CA CYS A 113 -5.15 -2.60 -11.16
C CYS A 113 -5.51 -1.84 -12.45
N GLU A 114 -6.27 -2.46 -13.35
CA GLU A 114 -6.72 -1.85 -14.59
C GLU A 114 -7.56 -0.57 -14.35
N LEU A 115 -8.49 -0.61 -13.41
CA LEU A 115 -9.34 0.54 -13.08
C LEU A 115 -8.51 1.74 -12.62
N VAL A 116 -7.54 1.51 -11.72
CA VAL A 116 -6.65 2.57 -11.24
C VAL A 116 -5.72 3.06 -12.34
N ALA A 117 -5.16 2.16 -13.13
CA ALA A 117 -4.26 2.48 -14.24
C ALA A 117 -4.93 3.39 -15.28
N ASN A 118 -6.19 3.07 -15.65
CA ASN A 118 -6.99 3.85 -16.58
C ASN A 118 -7.28 5.25 -16.02
N GLU A 119 -7.69 5.36 -14.77
CA GLU A 119 -8.03 6.66 -14.15
C GLU A 119 -6.80 7.56 -13.96
N LEU A 120 -5.63 6.96 -13.66
CA LEU A 120 -4.36 7.68 -13.50
C LEU A 120 -3.60 7.88 -14.82
N ASN A 121 -4.04 7.25 -15.92
CA ASN A 121 -3.32 7.19 -17.20
C ASN A 121 -1.87 6.72 -17.03
N ILE A 122 -1.69 5.58 -16.37
CA ILE A 122 -0.39 4.91 -16.17
C ILE A 122 -0.44 3.46 -16.63
N PRO A 123 0.70 2.80 -16.91
CA PRO A 123 0.72 1.38 -17.21
C PRO A 123 0.14 0.54 -16.07
N LYS A 124 -0.68 -0.46 -16.41
CA LYS A 124 -1.32 -1.34 -15.42
C LYS A 124 -0.29 -2.08 -14.55
N GLU A 125 0.83 -2.45 -15.13
CA GLU A 125 1.93 -3.14 -14.47
C GLU A 125 2.62 -2.28 -13.39
N GLN A 126 2.36 -0.97 -13.37
CA GLN A 126 2.84 -0.07 -12.33
C GLN A 126 1.86 0.08 -11.15
N VAL A 127 0.74 -0.65 -11.16
CA VAL A 127 -0.24 -0.69 -10.08
C VAL A 127 -0.10 -1.99 -9.30
N ILE A 128 0.12 -1.88 -8.01
CA ILE A 128 0.19 -2.99 -7.05
C ILE A 128 -1.18 -3.15 -6.40
N VAL A 129 -1.62 -4.38 -6.16
CA VAL A 129 -2.90 -4.67 -5.52
C VAL A 129 -2.73 -5.49 -4.25
N ALA A 130 -3.51 -5.15 -3.24
CA ALA A 130 -3.62 -5.91 -2.00
C ALA A 130 -5.08 -6.01 -1.54
N SER A 131 -5.42 -7.07 -0.83
CA SER A 131 -6.76 -7.29 -0.26
C SER A 131 -6.63 -7.89 1.13
N THR A 132 -7.54 -7.51 2.02
CA THR A 132 -7.61 -8.08 3.37
C THR A 132 -9.05 -8.17 3.86
N GLY A 133 -9.36 -9.18 4.67
CA GLY A 133 -10.68 -9.37 5.26
C GLY A 133 -11.15 -10.82 5.22
N VAL A 134 -12.42 -11.03 4.87
CA VAL A 134 -13.07 -12.36 4.88
C VAL A 134 -12.53 -13.20 3.71
N ILE A 135 -12.25 -14.47 3.99
CA ILE A 135 -11.78 -15.49 3.04
C ILE A 135 -12.98 -16.26 2.50
N GLY A 136 -12.92 -16.71 1.23
CA GLY A 136 -13.93 -17.58 0.62
C GLY A 136 -15.22 -16.87 0.20
N GLN A 137 -15.22 -15.55 0.20
CA GLN A 137 -16.31 -14.73 -0.35
C GLN A 137 -15.85 -14.08 -1.66
N VAL A 138 -16.72 -14.14 -2.66
CA VAL A 138 -16.48 -13.45 -3.95
C VAL A 138 -16.32 -11.95 -3.70
N LEU A 139 -15.23 -11.37 -4.23
CA LEU A 139 -15.00 -9.93 -4.14
C LEU A 139 -15.98 -9.19 -5.07
N PRO A 140 -16.85 -8.29 -4.56
CA PRO A 140 -17.69 -7.48 -5.42
C PRO A 140 -16.84 -6.42 -6.12
N ILE A 141 -16.73 -6.48 -7.44
CA ILE A 141 -15.89 -5.54 -8.20
C ILE A 141 -16.62 -4.22 -8.51
N GLU A 142 -17.93 -4.25 -8.69
CA GLU A 142 -18.74 -3.11 -9.09
C GLU A 142 -18.68 -1.92 -8.12
N PRO A 143 -18.66 -2.12 -6.79
CA PRO A 143 -18.44 -1.03 -5.84
C PRO A 143 -17.08 -0.37 -6.01
N ILE A 144 -16.03 -1.15 -6.29
CA ILE A 144 -14.66 -0.65 -6.50
C ILE A 144 -14.62 0.16 -7.80
N GLU A 145 -15.19 -0.36 -8.88
CA GLU A 145 -15.26 0.30 -10.18
C GLU A 145 -15.91 1.69 -10.09
N LYS A 146 -17.02 1.81 -9.37
CA LYS A 146 -17.70 3.09 -9.13
C LYS A 146 -16.90 4.03 -8.23
N ALA A 147 -16.09 3.47 -7.33
CA ALA A 147 -15.37 4.24 -6.33
C ALA A 147 -13.99 4.75 -6.80
N VAL A 148 -13.33 4.07 -7.74
CA VAL A 148 -11.96 4.42 -8.19
C VAL A 148 -11.87 5.87 -8.71
N PRO A 149 -12.79 6.42 -9.53
CA PRO A 149 -12.73 7.81 -9.94
C PRO A 149 -12.79 8.81 -8.78
N VAL A 150 -13.58 8.49 -7.75
CA VAL A 150 -13.67 9.31 -6.53
C VAL A 150 -12.39 9.18 -5.71
N LEU A 151 -11.89 7.94 -5.55
CA LEU A 151 -10.67 7.66 -4.80
C LEU A 151 -9.46 8.40 -5.38
N VAL A 152 -9.33 8.45 -6.71
CA VAL A 152 -8.25 9.18 -7.39
C VAL A 152 -8.36 10.69 -7.18
N LYS A 153 -9.57 11.25 -7.21
CA LYS A 153 -9.80 12.69 -6.91
C LYS A 153 -9.49 13.07 -5.47
N GLU A 154 -9.60 12.10 -4.54
CA GLU A 154 -9.33 12.29 -3.12
C GLU A 154 -7.83 12.16 -2.77
N LEU A 155 -6.96 11.85 -3.74
CA LEU A 155 -5.52 11.76 -3.49
C LEU A 155 -4.96 13.10 -3.00
N ASP A 156 -4.32 13.08 -1.83
CA ASP A 156 -3.68 14.25 -1.23
C ASP A 156 -2.46 13.84 -0.38
N TYR A 157 -1.49 14.74 -0.26
CA TYR A 157 -0.27 14.51 0.52
C TYR A 157 -0.51 14.45 2.04
N GLY A 158 -1.65 14.95 2.52
CA GLY A 158 -2.06 14.91 3.93
C GLY A 158 -2.99 13.75 4.29
N LYS A 159 -3.36 12.86 3.34
CA LYS A 159 -4.35 11.80 3.56
C LYS A 159 -3.76 10.44 3.94
N ASN A 160 -2.65 10.44 4.67
CA ASN A 160 -2.05 9.23 5.24
C ASN A 160 -3.00 8.49 6.20
N GLU A 161 -3.76 9.24 7.01
CA GLU A 161 -4.69 8.65 7.98
C GLU A 161 -5.88 7.96 7.30
N GLU A 162 -6.42 8.55 6.25
CA GLU A 162 -7.48 7.95 5.43
C GLU A 162 -7.01 6.64 4.79
N ALA A 163 -5.82 6.63 4.21
CA ALA A 163 -5.24 5.44 3.60
C ALA A 163 -4.99 4.34 4.64
N SER A 164 -4.37 4.67 5.78
CA SER A 164 -4.04 3.69 6.83
C SER A 164 -5.28 3.13 7.53
N THR A 165 -6.34 3.92 7.70
CA THR A 165 -7.60 3.44 8.28
C THR A 165 -8.41 2.58 7.30
N ALA A 166 -8.32 2.83 6.01
CA ALA A 166 -9.03 2.05 4.99
C ALA A 166 -8.54 0.60 4.87
N ILE A 167 -7.30 0.30 5.24
CA ILE A 167 -6.79 -1.08 5.24
C ILE A 167 -7.08 -1.86 6.52
N MET A 168 -7.55 -1.21 7.59
CA MET A 168 -7.86 -1.86 8.87
C MET A 168 -9.05 -2.81 8.73
N THR A 169 -9.05 -3.91 9.47
CA THR A 169 -10.18 -4.85 9.60
C THR A 169 -10.64 -4.97 11.05
N THR A 170 -10.02 -5.86 11.80
CA THR A 170 -10.22 -6.07 13.23
C THR A 170 -9.23 -5.29 14.10
N ASP A 171 -8.35 -4.53 13.46
CA ASP A 171 -7.37 -3.71 14.14
C ASP A 171 -8.05 -2.70 15.09
N THR A 172 -7.54 -2.61 16.31
CA THR A 172 -8.01 -1.65 17.32
C THR A 172 -7.21 -0.35 17.30
N ILE A 173 -5.99 -0.41 16.77
CA ILE A 173 -5.06 0.72 16.67
C ILE A 173 -4.55 0.83 15.25
N LYS A 174 -4.56 2.05 14.70
CA LYS A 174 -3.93 2.39 13.44
C LYS A 174 -2.41 2.23 13.56
N LYS A 175 -1.81 1.55 12.58
CA LYS A 175 -0.36 1.33 12.52
C LYS A 175 0.19 2.10 11.34
N GLU A 176 0.71 3.28 11.60
CA GLU A 176 1.47 4.07 10.64
C GLU A 176 2.65 4.74 11.34
N TYR A 177 3.73 4.95 10.60
CA TYR A 177 4.94 5.55 11.12
C TYR A 177 5.69 6.28 10.02
N ALA A 178 6.35 7.37 10.37
CA ALA A 178 7.28 8.04 9.47
C ALA A 178 8.50 8.56 10.25
N VAL A 179 9.65 8.50 9.59
CA VAL A 179 10.92 8.98 10.14
C VAL A 179 11.70 9.77 9.11
N GLU A 180 12.50 10.70 9.62
CA GLU A 180 13.47 11.48 8.88
C GLU A 180 14.88 11.18 9.41
N PHE A 181 15.84 11.12 8.54
CA PHE A 181 17.26 10.89 8.85
C PHE A 181 18.12 11.42 7.70
N GLU A 182 19.44 11.48 7.90
CA GLU A 182 20.37 11.87 6.86
C GLU A 182 21.32 10.73 6.52
N ILE A 183 21.67 10.59 5.25
CA ILE A 183 22.72 9.70 4.75
C ILE A 183 23.64 10.54 3.86
N GLY A 184 24.90 10.66 4.24
CA GLY A 184 25.89 11.43 3.47
C GLY A 184 25.51 12.90 3.26
N GLY A 185 24.88 13.53 4.24
CA GLY A 185 24.39 14.92 4.16
C GLY A 185 23.10 15.09 3.34
N VAL A 186 22.50 13.99 2.88
CA VAL A 186 21.22 14.02 2.15
C VAL A 186 20.09 13.63 3.08
N LYS A 187 19.08 14.49 3.18
CA LYS A 187 17.87 14.24 3.95
C LYS A 187 17.03 13.16 3.30
N CYS A 188 16.71 12.13 4.07
CA CYS A 188 15.89 11.00 3.66
C CYS A 188 14.64 10.89 4.54
N THR A 189 13.54 10.45 3.94
CA THR A 189 12.28 10.20 4.65
C THR A 189 11.79 8.79 4.36
N LEU A 190 11.40 8.06 5.39
CA LEU A 190 10.77 6.76 5.29
C LEU A 190 9.39 6.82 5.92
N GLY A 191 8.36 6.47 5.16
CA GLY A 191 6.98 6.36 5.62
C GLY A 191 6.44 4.95 5.46
N GLY A 192 5.53 4.55 6.35
CA GLY A 192 4.93 3.23 6.29
C GLY A 192 3.58 3.14 6.98
N MET A 193 2.79 2.16 6.54
CA MET A 193 1.60 1.70 7.24
C MET A 193 1.55 0.18 7.25
N ALA A 194 0.92 -0.39 8.25
CA ALA A 194 0.79 -1.84 8.40
C ALA A 194 -0.61 -2.22 8.88
N LYS A 195 -1.04 -3.41 8.44
CA LYS A 195 -2.22 -4.10 8.90
C LYS A 195 -1.81 -5.40 9.57
N GLY A 196 -2.37 -5.72 10.74
CA GLY A 196 -2.02 -6.95 11.44
C GLY A 196 -2.68 -7.07 12.79
#